data_3c16047d77a74e739148ceae286240bf
#
_entry.id   3c16047d77a74e739148ceae286240bf
#
_cell.length_a   1.000
_cell.length_b   1.000
_cell.length_c   1.000
_cell.angle_alpha   90.00
_cell.angle_beta   90.00
_cell.angle_gamma   90.00
#
_symmetry.space_group_name_H-M   'P 1'
#
loop_
_entity.id
_entity.type
_entity.pdbx_description
1 polymer ?
#
loop_
_entity_poly.entity_id
_entity_poly.type
_entity_poly.pdbx_seq_one_letter_code
_entity_poly.pdbx_strand_id
1 'polypeptide(L)'
;MRILIATDAWHPQVNGVVRTLTSLARSAAGLGVDIDFLTPDGFPSMGLPTYPGLRIALPNRREIAKRIEAIAPDAIHIATEGPIGWAARAYCRRRKLAFTTSYTTRFPEYVEVRTGIPASVGYAVLRHFHAAASMIMVATDSLKAELGARGFKKLGFWTRGVDTDLFNPDSPAELDLPRPIFMTMGRVAVEKNIEAFLSLNLPGTKVVVGDGPQRAELERKYPQVKFLGEKKGQDLTSHLAAADVFVFPSKTDTFGVVQLEALACGTPVAAFPVTGPLDVIADHPIGAIDENLQSACLRALGMSRETCRNFALERSWENSARQFIGNLTALQPSRSLRPTSRVVAGRTAVRG
;
A
#
# COMPACT_ATOMS: atom_id res chain seq x y z
N MET A 1 -0.21 1.05 23.95
CA MET A 1 -1.10 1.89 23.14
C MET A 1 -1.84 1.00 22.17
N ARG A 2 -3.17 1.19 22.05
CA ARG A 2 -4.01 0.42 21.11
C ARG A 2 -4.52 1.32 20.00
N ILE A 3 -4.25 0.97 18.76
CA ILE A 3 -4.64 1.72 17.56
C ILE A 3 -5.69 0.92 16.82
N LEU A 4 -6.79 1.56 16.40
CA LEU A 4 -7.74 0.97 15.46
C LEU A 4 -7.45 1.49 14.04
N ILE A 5 -7.29 0.59 13.09
CA ILE A 5 -7.21 0.92 11.66
C ILE A 5 -8.47 0.42 10.94
N ALA A 6 -9.26 1.34 10.40
CA ALA A 6 -10.41 1.02 9.56
C ALA A 6 -9.96 0.94 8.09
N THR A 7 -10.28 -0.17 7.41
CA THR A 7 -9.87 -0.42 6.03
C THR A 7 -10.90 -1.24 5.27
N ASP A 8 -11.11 -0.91 3.99
CA ASP A 8 -11.91 -1.69 3.04
C ASP A 8 -11.05 -2.71 2.26
N ALA A 9 -9.73 -2.54 2.27
CA ALA A 9 -8.78 -3.46 1.68
C ALA A 9 -8.27 -4.44 2.74
N TRP A 10 -8.67 -5.73 2.61
CA TRP A 10 -8.28 -6.79 3.54
C TRP A 10 -8.23 -8.15 2.84
N HIS A 11 -7.69 -9.15 3.53
CA HIS A 11 -7.67 -10.51 3.02
C HIS A 11 -9.07 -10.98 2.55
N PRO A 12 -9.15 -11.81 1.50
CA PRO A 12 -8.09 -12.47 0.75
C PRO A 12 -7.45 -11.61 -0.36
N GLN A 13 -7.72 -10.30 -0.41
CA GLN A 13 -7.12 -9.43 -1.41
C GLN A 13 -5.60 -9.35 -1.23
N VAL A 14 -4.86 -9.51 -2.32
CA VAL A 14 -3.41 -9.32 -2.37
C VAL A 14 -3.14 -7.99 -3.08
N ASN A 15 -2.88 -6.94 -2.31
CA ASN A 15 -2.57 -5.61 -2.82
C ASN A 15 -1.64 -4.84 -1.87
N GLY A 16 -1.09 -3.72 -2.35
CA GLY A 16 -0.12 -2.91 -1.62
C GLY A 16 -0.65 -2.34 -0.30
N VAL A 17 -1.97 -2.09 -0.19
CA VAL A 17 -2.57 -1.57 1.06
C VAL A 17 -2.57 -2.65 2.13
N VAL A 18 -3.05 -3.86 1.82
CA VAL A 18 -3.05 -4.99 2.76
C VAL A 18 -1.62 -5.29 3.24
N ARG A 19 -0.65 -5.35 2.31
CA ARG A 19 0.76 -5.59 2.65
C ARG A 19 1.32 -4.49 3.57
N THR A 20 1.03 -3.22 3.26
CA THR A 20 1.45 -2.09 4.09
C THR A 20 0.88 -2.20 5.51
N LEU A 21 -0.42 -2.46 5.64
CA LEU A 21 -1.10 -2.50 6.94
C LEU A 21 -0.66 -3.70 7.79
N THR A 22 -0.45 -4.87 7.18
CA THR A 22 0.05 -6.06 7.90
C THR A 22 1.50 -5.91 8.33
N SER A 23 2.36 -5.32 7.50
CA SER A 23 3.76 -5.03 7.86
C SER A 23 3.84 -3.96 8.96
N LEU A 24 3.01 -2.91 8.88
CA LEU A 24 2.90 -1.91 9.92
C LEU A 24 2.52 -2.54 11.27
N ALA A 25 1.49 -3.40 11.29
CA ALA A 25 1.03 -4.04 12.52
C ALA A 25 2.11 -4.93 13.15
N ARG A 26 2.82 -5.71 12.33
CA ARG A 26 3.95 -6.54 12.79
C ARG A 26 5.06 -5.69 13.43
N SER A 27 5.46 -4.60 12.77
CA SER A 27 6.52 -3.72 13.28
C SER A 27 6.08 -2.90 14.48
N ALA A 28 4.81 -2.46 14.54
CA ALA A 28 4.24 -1.74 15.68
C ALA A 28 4.21 -2.62 16.95
N ALA A 29 3.94 -3.93 16.82
CA ALA A 29 3.97 -4.87 17.94
C ALA A 29 5.36 -4.92 18.59
N GLY A 30 6.45 -4.90 17.81
CA GLY A 30 7.82 -4.80 18.30
C GLY A 30 8.12 -3.49 19.06
N LEU A 31 7.30 -2.45 18.84
CA LEU A 31 7.38 -1.15 19.52
C LEU A 31 6.40 -1.04 20.73
N GLY A 32 5.76 -2.13 21.13
CA GLY A 32 4.77 -2.16 22.23
C GLY A 32 3.44 -1.48 21.89
N VAL A 33 3.06 -1.44 20.62
CA VAL A 33 1.82 -0.86 20.13
C VAL A 33 0.95 -1.94 19.47
N ASP A 34 -0.27 -2.13 19.97
CA ASP A 34 -1.25 -3.06 19.42
C ASP A 34 -2.07 -2.37 18.33
N ILE A 35 -2.20 -3.02 17.17
CA ILE A 35 -3.04 -2.57 16.08
C ILE A 35 -4.18 -3.56 15.86
N ASP A 36 -5.41 -3.09 16.07
CA ASP A 36 -6.63 -3.79 15.73
C ASP A 36 -7.19 -3.28 14.39
N PHE A 37 -7.82 -4.16 13.63
CA PHE A 37 -8.38 -3.82 12.32
C PHE A 37 -9.91 -3.88 12.31
N LEU A 38 -10.52 -2.84 11.76
CA LEU A 38 -11.92 -2.83 11.37
C LEU A 38 -11.98 -3.08 9.86
N THR A 39 -12.29 -4.32 9.48
CA THR A 39 -12.22 -4.84 8.10
C THR A 39 -13.61 -5.11 7.53
N PRO A 40 -13.74 -5.44 6.23
CA PRO A 40 -14.98 -5.90 5.63
C PRO A 40 -15.55 -7.20 6.23
N ASP A 41 -14.72 -7.95 6.96
CA ASP A 41 -15.11 -9.26 7.47
C ASP A 41 -16.29 -9.19 8.43
N GLY A 42 -17.24 -10.10 8.23
CA GLY A 42 -18.46 -10.19 9.03
C GLY A 42 -19.51 -9.13 8.69
N PHE A 43 -19.32 -8.33 7.63
CA PHE A 43 -20.37 -7.48 7.07
C PHE A 43 -20.96 -8.12 5.80
N PRO A 44 -22.26 -7.92 5.53
CA PRO A 44 -22.83 -8.22 4.23
C PRO A 44 -22.03 -7.52 3.13
N SER A 45 -21.87 -8.16 1.99
CA SER A 45 -21.09 -7.59 0.88
C SER A 45 -21.73 -7.88 -0.47
N MET A 46 -21.55 -6.96 -1.42
CA MET A 46 -21.96 -7.10 -2.81
C MET A 46 -20.76 -7.10 -3.74
N GLY A 47 -20.85 -7.86 -4.84
CA GLY A 47 -19.85 -7.82 -5.90
C GLY A 47 -19.90 -6.50 -6.66
N LEU A 48 -18.76 -6.01 -7.12
CA LEU A 48 -18.69 -4.83 -7.98
C LEU A 48 -18.79 -5.30 -9.45
N PRO A 49 -19.83 -4.90 -10.21
CA PRO A 49 -20.03 -5.39 -11.57
C PRO A 49 -18.87 -5.08 -12.52
N THR A 50 -18.18 -3.94 -12.30
CA THR A 50 -17.05 -3.46 -13.11
C THR A 50 -15.71 -4.05 -12.67
N TYR A 51 -15.68 -4.86 -11.58
CA TYR A 51 -14.45 -5.42 -11.06
C TYR A 51 -14.67 -6.84 -10.49
N PRO A 52 -14.62 -7.88 -11.36
CA PRO A 52 -14.79 -9.26 -10.92
C PRO A 52 -13.82 -9.62 -9.79
N GLY A 53 -14.34 -10.21 -8.72
CA GLY A 53 -13.55 -10.59 -7.54
C GLY A 53 -13.39 -9.51 -6.47
N LEU A 54 -13.79 -8.25 -6.71
CA LEU A 54 -13.86 -7.23 -5.65
C LEU A 54 -15.27 -7.21 -5.04
N ARG A 55 -15.33 -7.35 -3.72
CA ARG A 55 -16.58 -7.23 -2.95
C ARG A 55 -16.55 -5.97 -2.11
N ILE A 56 -17.65 -5.24 -2.11
CA ILE A 56 -17.83 -4.03 -1.30
C ILE A 56 -18.67 -4.40 -0.09
N ALA A 57 -18.15 -4.12 1.11
CA ALA A 57 -18.89 -4.31 2.35
C ALA A 57 -20.04 -3.30 2.47
N LEU A 58 -21.13 -3.73 3.10
CA LEU A 58 -22.29 -2.90 3.43
C LEU A 58 -22.39 -2.75 4.95
N PRO A 59 -21.57 -1.85 5.56
CA PRO A 59 -21.48 -1.74 7.00
C PRO A 59 -22.74 -1.12 7.62
N ASN A 60 -23.22 -1.75 8.68
CA ASN A 60 -24.27 -1.16 9.52
C ASN A 60 -23.62 -0.22 10.56
N ARG A 61 -24.17 0.99 10.71
CA ARG A 61 -23.64 2.00 11.64
C ARG A 61 -23.63 1.55 13.11
N ARG A 62 -24.59 0.72 13.53
CA ARG A 62 -24.64 0.19 14.91
C ARG A 62 -23.52 -0.83 15.14
N GLU A 63 -23.28 -1.70 14.16
CA GLU A 63 -22.22 -2.71 14.25
C GLU A 63 -20.82 -2.06 14.22
N ILE A 64 -20.61 -1.05 13.39
CA ILE A 64 -19.37 -0.25 13.40
C ILE A 64 -19.13 0.37 14.78
N ALA A 65 -20.16 1.00 15.38
CA ALA A 65 -20.03 1.58 16.70
C ALA A 65 -19.68 0.52 17.77
N LYS A 66 -20.40 -0.62 17.76
CA LYS A 66 -20.17 -1.74 18.68
C LYS A 66 -18.74 -2.28 18.60
N ARG A 67 -18.22 -2.49 17.39
CA ARG A 67 -16.84 -3.00 17.18
C ARG A 67 -15.79 -1.99 17.64
N ILE A 68 -15.95 -0.70 17.32
CA ILE A 68 -15.03 0.34 17.78
C ILE A 68 -15.05 0.46 19.30
N GLU A 69 -16.24 0.46 19.92
CA GLU A 69 -16.40 0.57 21.38
C GLU A 69 -15.86 -0.67 22.11
N ALA A 70 -15.99 -1.87 21.53
CA ALA A 70 -15.44 -3.11 22.10
C ALA A 70 -13.89 -3.11 22.10
N ILE A 71 -13.27 -2.56 21.05
CA ILE A 71 -11.80 -2.43 20.96
C ILE A 71 -11.30 -1.36 21.93
N ALA A 72 -12.08 -0.31 22.18
CA ALA A 72 -11.73 0.84 23.03
C ALA A 72 -10.33 1.43 22.66
N PRO A 73 -10.10 1.83 21.40
CA PRO A 73 -8.79 2.25 20.93
C PRO A 73 -8.36 3.60 21.53
N ASP A 74 -7.05 3.76 21.72
CA ASP A 74 -6.45 5.04 22.10
C ASP A 74 -6.41 6.01 20.90
N ALA A 75 -6.24 5.48 19.67
CA ALA A 75 -6.22 6.28 18.44
C ALA A 75 -6.93 5.54 17.30
N ILE A 76 -7.48 6.32 16.35
CA ILE A 76 -8.19 5.80 15.17
C ILE A 76 -7.54 6.33 13.90
N HIS A 77 -7.19 5.41 13.00
CA HIS A 77 -6.75 5.69 11.64
C HIS A 77 -7.71 5.09 10.63
N ILE A 78 -8.04 5.84 9.57
CA ILE A 78 -8.87 5.35 8.46
C ILE A 78 -7.99 5.25 7.23
N ALA A 79 -7.69 4.02 6.83
CA ALA A 79 -6.70 3.74 5.80
C ALA A 79 -7.25 3.79 4.36
N THR A 80 -8.57 3.68 4.19
CA THR A 80 -9.21 3.66 2.87
C THR A 80 -10.52 4.43 2.85
N GLU A 81 -10.93 4.88 1.68
CA GLU A 81 -12.09 5.75 1.43
C GLU A 81 -13.36 4.97 1.02
N GLY A 82 -13.39 3.67 1.25
CA GLY A 82 -14.54 2.81 0.96
C GLY A 82 -15.63 2.85 2.06
N PRO A 83 -16.66 2.00 1.98
CA PRO A 83 -17.81 2.03 2.90
C PRO A 83 -17.45 1.87 4.37
N ILE A 84 -16.45 1.02 4.72
CA ILE A 84 -15.94 0.90 6.10
C ILE A 84 -15.31 2.21 6.55
N GLY A 85 -14.46 2.81 5.69
CA GLY A 85 -13.84 4.11 5.98
C GLY A 85 -14.87 5.22 6.18
N TRP A 86 -15.89 5.32 5.33
CA TRP A 86 -16.99 6.30 5.49
C TRP A 86 -17.79 6.08 6.77
N ALA A 87 -18.06 4.83 7.13
CA ALA A 87 -18.81 4.51 8.35
C ALA A 87 -18.00 4.82 9.62
N ALA A 88 -16.70 4.49 9.64
CA ALA A 88 -15.78 4.85 10.73
C ALA A 88 -15.65 6.37 10.86
N ARG A 89 -15.48 7.11 9.74
CA ARG A 89 -15.48 8.57 9.71
C ARG A 89 -16.76 9.17 10.31
N ALA A 90 -17.92 8.64 9.93
CA ALA A 90 -19.20 9.09 10.45
C ALA A 90 -19.34 8.85 11.96
N TYR A 91 -18.82 7.72 12.46
CA TYR A 91 -18.76 7.43 13.90
C TYR A 91 -17.87 8.45 14.63
N CYS A 92 -16.64 8.66 14.16
CA CYS A 92 -15.70 9.60 14.79
C CYS A 92 -16.28 11.02 14.84
N ARG A 93 -16.88 11.51 13.74
CA ARG A 93 -17.51 12.83 13.70
C ARG A 93 -18.66 12.98 14.71
N ARG A 94 -19.54 11.99 14.82
CA ARG A 94 -20.64 12.02 15.80
C ARG A 94 -20.16 12.02 17.24
N ARG A 95 -19.10 11.28 17.51
CA ARG A 95 -18.50 11.17 18.86
C ARG A 95 -17.48 12.28 19.13
N LYS A 96 -17.21 13.18 18.16
CA LYS A 96 -16.18 14.23 18.23
C LYS A 96 -14.79 13.68 18.55
N LEU A 97 -14.46 12.50 18.02
CA LEU A 97 -13.16 11.86 18.16
C LEU A 97 -12.22 12.36 17.06
N ALA A 98 -10.98 12.66 17.44
CA ALA A 98 -9.91 12.90 16.49
C ALA A 98 -9.56 11.58 15.76
N PHE A 99 -9.25 11.68 14.48
CA PHE A 99 -8.79 10.55 13.67
C PHE A 99 -7.87 11.03 12.56
N THR A 100 -7.02 10.14 12.08
CA THR A 100 -6.19 10.37 10.90
C THR A 100 -6.68 9.56 9.72
N THR A 101 -6.24 9.94 8.53
CA THR A 101 -6.48 9.18 7.31
C THR A 101 -5.18 9.00 6.54
N SER A 102 -5.14 8.09 5.59
CA SER A 102 -4.07 8.02 4.59
C SER A 102 -4.64 8.08 3.17
N TYR A 103 -3.88 8.69 2.25
CA TYR A 103 -4.14 8.64 0.82
C TYR A 103 -3.17 7.60 0.22
N THR A 104 -3.69 6.42 -0.11
CA THR A 104 -2.87 5.27 -0.52
C THR A 104 -3.06 4.87 -1.97
N THR A 105 -4.17 5.27 -2.58
CA THR A 105 -4.55 4.81 -3.91
C THR A 105 -5.16 5.95 -4.71
N ARG A 106 -4.77 6.08 -5.97
CA ARG A 106 -5.29 7.08 -6.91
C ARG A 106 -6.65 6.61 -7.46
N PHE A 107 -7.64 6.45 -6.59
CA PHE A 107 -8.99 6.05 -6.98
C PHE A 107 -9.63 6.95 -8.05
N PRO A 108 -9.47 8.29 -8.02
CA PRO A 108 -10.03 9.15 -9.06
C PRO A 108 -9.58 8.75 -10.47
N GLU A 109 -8.29 8.50 -10.67
CA GLU A 109 -7.72 8.08 -11.95
C GLU A 109 -8.20 6.67 -12.34
N TYR A 110 -8.30 5.76 -11.37
CA TYR A 110 -8.82 4.40 -11.63
C TYR A 110 -10.29 4.42 -12.09
N VAL A 111 -11.09 5.29 -11.49
CA VAL A 111 -12.50 5.47 -11.88
C VAL A 111 -12.58 6.09 -13.27
N GLU A 112 -11.79 7.15 -13.54
CA GLU A 112 -11.77 7.83 -14.85
C GLU A 112 -11.43 6.85 -15.97
N VAL A 113 -10.34 6.09 -15.84
CA VAL A 113 -9.92 5.11 -16.86
C VAL A 113 -10.99 4.04 -17.14
N ARG A 114 -11.80 3.69 -16.14
CA ARG A 114 -12.79 2.61 -16.27
C ARG A 114 -14.19 3.06 -16.65
N THR A 115 -14.56 4.27 -16.27
CA THR A 115 -15.95 4.75 -16.40
C THR A 115 -16.06 6.01 -17.25
N GLY A 116 -14.96 6.69 -17.57
CA GLY A 116 -14.94 7.99 -18.22
C GLY A 116 -15.37 9.16 -17.32
N ILE A 117 -15.66 8.92 -16.03
CA ILE A 117 -15.99 10.00 -15.08
C ILE A 117 -14.71 10.78 -14.80
N PRO A 118 -14.69 12.13 -14.99
CA PRO A 118 -13.49 12.91 -14.78
C PRO A 118 -12.92 12.77 -13.36
N ALA A 119 -11.60 12.59 -13.24
CA ALA A 119 -10.91 12.45 -11.94
C ALA A 119 -11.18 13.62 -10.99
N SER A 120 -11.47 14.82 -11.52
CA SER A 120 -11.82 16.00 -10.72
C SER A 120 -13.03 15.78 -9.80
N VAL A 121 -14.03 15.00 -10.24
CA VAL A 121 -15.19 14.62 -9.43
C VAL A 121 -14.74 13.72 -8.28
N GLY A 122 -13.94 12.70 -8.58
CA GLY A 122 -13.35 11.81 -7.56
C GLY A 122 -12.55 12.59 -6.52
N TYR A 123 -11.70 13.53 -6.95
CA TYR A 123 -10.94 14.39 -6.04
C TYR A 123 -11.82 15.28 -5.17
N ALA A 124 -12.96 15.76 -5.66
CA ALA A 124 -13.90 16.53 -4.83
C ALA A 124 -14.49 15.67 -3.70
N VAL A 125 -14.88 14.43 -4.00
CA VAL A 125 -15.36 13.45 -3.01
C VAL A 125 -14.28 13.13 -1.97
N LEU A 126 -13.05 12.86 -2.41
CA LEU A 126 -11.94 12.53 -1.51
C LEU A 126 -11.55 13.73 -0.64
N ARG A 127 -11.53 14.96 -1.17
CA ARG A 127 -11.33 16.17 -0.34
C ARG A 127 -12.37 16.25 0.76
N HIS A 128 -13.65 16.01 0.44
CA HIS A 128 -14.73 16.00 1.45
C HIS A 128 -14.50 14.90 2.50
N PHE A 129 -14.10 13.71 2.07
CA PHE A 129 -13.80 12.61 2.97
C PHE A 129 -12.68 12.97 3.96
N HIS A 130 -11.56 13.44 3.47
CA HIS A 130 -10.37 13.71 4.26
C HIS A 130 -10.44 15.03 5.08
N ALA A 131 -11.29 15.97 4.69
CA ALA A 131 -11.37 17.28 5.36
C ALA A 131 -11.64 17.21 6.87
N ALA A 132 -12.33 16.16 7.32
CA ALA A 132 -12.66 15.95 8.74
C ALA A 132 -11.51 15.33 9.55
N ALA A 133 -10.48 14.81 8.91
CA ALA A 133 -9.32 14.23 9.57
C ALA A 133 -8.45 15.29 10.22
N SER A 134 -7.76 14.91 11.30
CA SER A 134 -6.75 15.75 11.94
C SER A 134 -5.46 15.81 11.11
N MET A 135 -5.14 14.74 10.39
CA MET A 135 -4.03 14.63 9.46
C MET A 135 -4.36 13.63 8.35
N ILE A 136 -3.88 13.91 7.14
CA ILE A 136 -3.90 13.01 5.99
C ILE A 136 -2.47 12.55 5.75
N MET A 137 -2.19 11.27 5.94
CA MET A 137 -0.86 10.71 5.74
C MET A 137 -0.63 10.37 4.28
N VAL A 138 0.49 10.82 3.72
CA VAL A 138 0.92 10.55 2.34
C VAL A 138 2.32 9.94 2.35
N ALA A 139 2.63 9.16 1.33
CA ALA A 139 3.86 8.36 1.32
C ALA A 139 5.09 9.13 0.81
N THR A 140 4.91 10.19 0.01
CA THR A 140 5.98 10.90 -0.68
C THR A 140 5.77 12.40 -0.67
N ASP A 141 6.87 13.16 -0.84
CA ASP A 141 6.80 14.62 -0.89
C ASP A 141 6.17 15.12 -2.21
N SER A 142 6.38 14.42 -3.32
CA SER A 142 5.75 14.79 -4.59
C SER A 142 4.23 14.59 -4.52
N LEU A 143 3.74 13.50 -3.91
CA LEU A 143 2.31 13.27 -3.69
C LEU A 143 1.72 14.33 -2.73
N LYS A 144 2.48 14.71 -1.70
CA LYS A 144 2.08 15.77 -0.77
C LYS A 144 1.91 17.11 -1.50
N ALA A 145 2.86 17.48 -2.35
CA ALA A 145 2.79 18.69 -3.15
C ALA A 145 1.61 18.66 -4.13
N GLU A 146 1.40 17.55 -4.83
CA GLU A 146 0.29 17.35 -5.77
C GLU A 146 -1.07 17.49 -5.09
N LEU A 147 -1.29 16.78 -3.97
CA LEU A 147 -2.54 16.86 -3.24
C LEU A 147 -2.76 18.25 -2.63
N GLY A 148 -1.68 18.90 -2.18
CA GLY A 148 -1.72 20.29 -1.71
C GLY A 148 -2.20 21.24 -2.80
N ALA A 149 -1.67 21.14 -4.02
CA ALA A 149 -2.12 21.90 -5.19
C ALA A 149 -3.59 21.62 -5.55
N ARG A 150 -4.09 20.42 -5.27
CA ARG A 150 -5.50 20.02 -5.45
C ARG A 150 -6.41 20.45 -4.27
N GLY A 151 -5.88 21.21 -3.29
CA GLY A 151 -6.64 21.78 -2.18
C GLY A 151 -6.83 20.85 -0.98
N PHE A 152 -6.11 19.75 -0.87
CA PHE A 152 -6.04 18.96 0.35
C PHE A 152 -5.23 19.71 1.41
N LYS A 153 -5.69 19.64 2.66
CA LYS A 153 -5.05 20.33 3.80
C LYS A 153 -4.61 19.31 4.85
N LYS A 154 -3.74 19.74 5.78
CA LYS A 154 -3.27 18.90 6.91
C LYS A 154 -2.53 17.63 6.43
N LEU A 155 -1.75 17.75 5.35
CA LEU A 155 -0.96 16.65 4.80
C LEU A 155 0.26 16.40 5.69
N GLY A 156 0.39 15.17 6.18
CA GLY A 156 1.54 14.66 6.94
C GLY A 156 2.26 13.56 6.18
N PHE A 157 3.50 13.30 6.54
CA PHE A 157 4.31 12.29 5.88
C PHE A 157 4.24 10.95 6.63
N TRP A 158 4.06 9.87 5.90
CA TRP A 158 4.18 8.50 6.38
C TRP A 158 4.75 7.62 5.27
N THR A 159 6.06 7.39 5.33
CA THR A 159 6.81 6.60 4.35
C THR A 159 6.46 5.12 4.42
N ARG A 160 6.97 4.37 3.44
CA ARG A 160 6.88 2.91 3.39
C ARG A 160 8.23 2.31 3.72
N GLY A 161 8.19 1.07 4.20
CA GLY A 161 9.38 0.28 4.45
C GLY A 161 9.39 -1.01 3.62
N VAL A 162 10.46 -1.75 3.75
CA VAL A 162 10.62 -3.10 3.19
C VAL A 162 11.08 -4.05 4.27
N ASP A 163 10.66 -5.31 4.16
CA ASP A 163 11.13 -6.42 4.99
C ASP A 163 12.42 -6.96 4.38
N THR A 164 13.55 -6.48 4.88
CA THR A 164 14.87 -6.82 4.33
C THR A 164 15.37 -8.20 4.76
N ASP A 165 14.73 -8.84 5.72
CA ASP A 165 15.02 -10.23 6.08
C ASP A 165 14.35 -11.18 5.08
N LEU A 166 13.12 -10.88 4.70
CA LEU A 166 12.41 -11.63 3.67
C LEU A 166 13.01 -11.33 2.27
N PHE A 167 13.07 -10.04 1.90
CA PHE A 167 13.59 -9.62 0.59
C PHE A 167 15.10 -9.40 0.67
N ASN A 168 15.84 -10.35 0.13
CA ASN A 168 17.30 -10.35 0.13
C ASN A 168 17.86 -11.02 -1.16
N PRO A 169 19.13 -10.81 -1.50
CA PRO A 169 19.73 -11.37 -2.72
C PRO A 169 20.24 -12.80 -2.57
N ASP A 170 20.13 -13.43 -1.39
CA ASP A 170 20.96 -14.57 -0.98
C ASP A 170 20.61 -15.88 -1.72
N SER A 171 19.40 -16.01 -2.23
CA SER A 171 18.94 -17.25 -2.86
C SER A 171 18.13 -16.93 -4.13
N PRO A 172 18.78 -16.48 -5.21
CA PRO A 172 18.09 -16.23 -6.47
C PRO A 172 17.55 -17.53 -7.06
N ALA A 173 16.38 -17.47 -7.68
CA ALA A 173 15.82 -18.60 -8.41
C ALA A 173 16.70 -18.96 -9.61
N GLU A 174 16.90 -20.25 -9.84
CA GLU A 174 17.51 -20.73 -11.07
C GLU A 174 16.49 -20.65 -12.20
N LEU A 175 16.59 -19.59 -12.99
CA LEU A 175 15.78 -19.39 -14.17
C LEU A 175 16.61 -19.75 -15.39
N ASP A 176 16.27 -20.87 -16.04
CA ASP A 176 16.87 -21.25 -17.33
C ASP A 176 16.30 -20.40 -18.47
N LEU A 177 16.70 -19.12 -18.45
CA LEU A 177 16.23 -18.09 -19.39
C LEU A 177 17.39 -17.25 -19.90
N PRO A 178 17.40 -16.86 -21.21
CA PRO A 178 18.40 -15.95 -21.74
C PRO A 178 18.46 -14.63 -20.97
N ARG A 179 19.67 -14.23 -20.57
CA ARG A 179 19.92 -12.95 -19.90
C ARG A 179 20.18 -11.82 -20.91
N PRO A 180 19.95 -10.55 -20.51
CA PRO A 180 19.45 -10.12 -19.21
C PRO A 180 17.95 -10.44 -19.01
N ILE A 181 17.55 -10.64 -17.73
CA ILE A 181 16.17 -10.88 -17.35
C ILE A 181 15.54 -9.58 -16.85
N PHE A 182 14.56 -9.08 -17.60
CA PHE A 182 13.73 -7.95 -17.21
C PHE A 182 12.44 -8.48 -16.59
N MET A 183 12.15 -8.11 -15.35
CA MET A 183 11.01 -8.66 -14.63
C MET A 183 10.08 -7.55 -14.12
N THR A 184 8.78 -7.75 -14.29
CA THR A 184 7.77 -6.97 -13.59
C THR A 184 7.01 -7.87 -12.61
N MET A 185 6.52 -7.28 -11.50
CA MET A 185 5.79 -8.02 -10.48
C MET A 185 4.56 -7.24 -10.01
N GLY A 186 3.45 -7.96 -9.88
CA GLY A 186 2.24 -7.41 -9.29
C GLY A 186 0.97 -7.93 -9.96
N ARG A 187 -0.15 -7.28 -9.65
CA ARG A 187 -1.43 -7.62 -10.25
C ARG A 187 -1.42 -7.33 -11.76
N VAL A 188 -1.81 -8.30 -12.56
CA VAL A 188 -1.90 -8.14 -14.03
C VAL A 188 -3.25 -7.50 -14.38
N ALA A 189 -3.28 -6.15 -14.35
CA ALA A 189 -4.48 -5.35 -14.55
C ALA A 189 -4.15 -4.02 -15.25
N VAL A 190 -5.18 -3.38 -15.83
CA VAL A 190 -5.05 -2.17 -16.69
C VAL A 190 -4.27 -1.06 -15.98
N GLU A 191 -4.56 -0.81 -14.70
CA GLU A 191 -3.91 0.23 -13.90
C GLU A 191 -2.41 0.01 -13.69
N LYS A 192 -1.92 -1.21 -13.90
CA LYS A 192 -0.49 -1.53 -13.80
C LYS A 192 0.29 -1.32 -15.10
N ASN A 193 -0.43 -1.04 -16.19
CA ASN A 193 0.18 -0.68 -17.48
C ASN A 193 1.26 -1.67 -17.97
N ILE A 194 1.06 -2.98 -17.67
CA ILE A 194 2.06 -4.03 -17.93
C ILE A 194 2.36 -4.13 -19.42
N GLU A 195 1.39 -3.87 -20.26
CA GLU A 195 1.55 -3.92 -21.72
C GLU A 195 2.63 -2.97 -22.22
N ALA A 196 2.82 -1.81 -21.58
CA ALA A 196 3.91 -0.89 -21.93
C ALA A 196 5.30 -1.54 -21.78
N PHE A 197 5.47 -2.45 -20.80
CA PHE A 197 6.69 -3.25 -20.68
C PHE A 197 6.75 -4.39 -21.70
N LEU A 198 5.63 -5.09 -21.92
CA LEU A 198 5.61 -6.25 -22.82
C LEU A 198 5.94 -5.91 -24.27
N SER A 199 5.55 -4.70 -24.71
CA SER A 199 5.77 -4.19 -26.06
C SER A 199 7.21 -3.73 -26.34
N LEU A 200 8.06 -3.59 -25.31
CA LEU A 200 9.44 -3.13 -25.49
C LEU A 200 10.29 -4.13 -26.28
N ASN A 201 11.19 -3.60 -27.09
CA ASN A 201 12.24 -4.39 -27.74
C ASN A 201 13.48 -4.41 -26.85
N LEU A 202 13.59 -5.41 -25.96
CA LEU A 202 14.68 -5.57 -25.02
C LEU A 202 15.52 -6.82 -25.36
N PRO A 203 16.84 -6.79 -25.12
CA PRO A 203 17.65 -8.01 -25.21
C PRO A 203 17.26 -8.98 -24.10
N GLY A 204 17.45 -10.28 -24.32
CA GLY A 204 17.18 -11.30 -23.30
C GLY A 204 15.69 -11.59 -23.08
N THR A 205 15.29 -11.79 -21.83
CA THR A 205 13.96 -12.31 -21.50
C THR A 205 13.12 -11.33 -20.71
N LYS A 206 11.85 -11.19 -21.10
CA LYS A 206 10.81 -10.48 -20.31
C LYS A 206 10.03 -11.47 -19.47
N VAL A 207 9.89 -11.17 -18.17
CA VAL A 207 9.21 -12.03 -17.19
C VAL A 207 8.13 -11.23 -16.44
N VAL A 208 6.95 -11.84 -16.27
CA VAL A 208 5.85 -11.31 -15.47
C VAL A 208 5.58 -12.25 -14.31
N VAL A 209 5.70 -11.74 -13.08
CA VAL A 209 5.32 -12.45 -11.86
C VAL A 209 4.05 -11.84 -11.30
N GLY A 210 2.98 -12.61 -11.28
CA GLY A 210 1.68 -12.17 -10.78
C GLY A 210 0.51 -12.75 -11.55
N ASP A 211 -0.68 -12.39 -11.10
CA ASP A 211 -1.93 -12.81 -11.73
C ASP A 211 -2.92 -11.65 -11.78
N GLY A 212 -3.96 -11.78 -12.59
CA GLY A 212 -5.00 -10.77 -12.70
C GLY A 212 -5.84 -10.86 -13.97
N PRO A 213 -6.84 -9.97 -14.09
CA PRO A 213 -7.84 -10.06 -15.15
C PRO A 213 -7.30 -9.96 -16.59
N GLN A 214 -6.15 -9.31 -16.78
CA GLN A 214 -5.54 -9.18 -18.13
C GLN A 214 -4.56 -10.30 -18.47
N ARG A 215 -4.22 -11.19 -17.54
CA ARG A 215 -3.16 -12.19 -17.75
C ARG A 215 -3.40 -13.03 -19.01
N ALA A 216 -4.56 -13.67 -19.12
CA ALA A 216 -4.85 -14.58 -20.25
C ALA A 216 -4.84 -13.87 -21.61
N GLU A 217 -5.23 -12.61 -21.67
CA GLU A 217 -5.18 -11.77 -22.87
C GLU A 217 -3.74 -11.45 -23.25
N LEU A 218 -2.96 -10.92 -22.29
CA LEU A 218 -1.58 -10.50 -22.50
C LEU A 218 -0.65 -11.69 -22.82
N GLU A 219 -0.87 -12.84 -22.20
CA GLU A 219 -0.13 -14.08 -22.45
C GLU A 219 -0.32 -14.56 -23.90
N ARG A 220 -1.55 -14.46 -24.44
CA ARG A 220 -1.83 -14.76 -25.85
C ARG A 220 -1.22 -13.73 -26.79
N LYS A 221 -1.25 -12.44 -26.43
CA LYS A 221 -0.75 -11.33 -27.25
C LYS A 221 0.78 -11.28 -27.31
N TYR A 222 1.45 -11.73 -26.26
CA TYR A 222 2.91 -11.70 -26.10
C TYR A 222 3.49 -13.09 -25.78
N PRO A 223 3.41 -14.07 -26.71
CA PRO A 223 3.80 -15.48 -26.43
C PRO A 223 5.29 -15.66 -26.13
N GLN A 224 6.14 -14.68 -26.47
CA GLN A 224 7.57 -14.67 -26.17
C GLN A 224 7.88 -14.26 -24.71
N VAL A 225 6.91 -13.70 -23.99
CA VAL A 225 7.07 -13.29 -22.59
C VAL A 225 6.78 -14.47 -21.65
N LYS A 226 7.51 -14.59 -20.56
CA LYS A 226 7.31 -15.64 -19.57
C LYS A 226 6.41 -15.14 -18.45
N PHE A 227 5.20 -15.72 -18.33
CA PHE A 227 4.27 -15.47 -17.24
C PHE A 227 4.38 -16.58 -16.21
N LEU A 228 4.90 -16.28 -15.01
CA LEU A 228 5.20 -17.27 -13.96
C LEU A 228 4.08 -17.42 -12.93
N GLY A 229 2.99 -16.66 -13.08
CA GLY A 229 1.89 -16.66 -12.11
C GLY A 229 2.22 -15.94 -10.81
N GLU A 230 1.29 -16.03 -9.86
CA GLU A 230 1.48 -15.44 -8.53
C GLU A 230 2.55 -16.20 -7.74
N LYS A 231 3.46 -15.45 -7.12
CA LYS A 231 4.51 -15.95 -6.22
C LYS A 231 4.39 -15.30 -4.85
N LYS A 232 4.79 -16.00 -3.78
CA LYS A 232 4.68 -15.51 -2.39
C LYS A 232 5.92 -15.86 -1.57
N GLY A 233 6.16 -15.09 -0.50
CA GLY A 233 7.23 -15.36 0.45
C GLY A 233 8.58 -15.53 -0.23
N GLN A 234 9.31 -16.57 0.14
CA GLN A 234 10.66 -16.84 -0.37
C GLN A 234 10.69 -17.10 -1.89
N ASP A 235 9.65 -17.75 -2.44
CA ASP A 235 9.56 -18.00 -3.88
C ASP A 235 9.46 -16.66 -4.67
N LEU A 236 8.76 -15.67 -4.15
CA LEU A 236 8.70 -14.33 -4.75
C LEU A 236 10.07 -13.64 -4.67
N THR A 237 10.69 -13.69 -3.50
CA THR A 237 12.01 -13.08 -3.26
C THR A 237 13.08 -13.65 -4.17
N SER A 238 13.15 -14.98 -4.30
CA SER A 238 14.14 -15.63 -5.15
C SER A 238 14.00 -15.26 -6.63
N HIS A 239 12.76 -15.08 -7.11
CA HIS A 239 12.52 -14.60 -8.48
C HIS A 239 12.97 -13.14 -8.66
N LEU A 240 12.69 -12.25 -7.71
CA LEU A 240 13.17 -10.87 -7.76
C LEU A 240 14.71 -10.80 -7.74
N ALA A 241 15.35 -11.61 -6.89
CA ALA A 241 16.80 -11.67 -6.81
C ALA A 241 17.46 -12.20 -8.10
N ALA A 242 16.76 -13.06 -8.86
CA ALA A 242 17.20 -13.61 -10.13
C ALA A 242 17.14 -12.61 -11.29
N ALA A 243 16.34 -11.56 -11.19
CA ALA A 243 16.20 -10.55 -12.24
C ALA A 243 17.43 -9.63 -12.34
N ASP A 244 17.73 -9.17 -13.57
CA ASP A 244 18.77 -8.17 -13.81
C ASP A 244 18.22 -6.75 -13.67
N VAL A 245 16.96 -6.54 -14.06
CA VAL A 245 16.24 -5.26 -13.90
C VAL A 245 14.80 -5.54 -13.50
N PHE A 246 14.33 -4.85 -12.47
CA PHE A 246 12.91 -4.78 -12.15
C PHE A 246 12.26 -3.63 -12.92
N VAL A 247 11.30 -3.93 -13.78
CA VAL A 247 10.57 -2.94 -14.56
C VAL A 247 9.27 -2.58 -13.87
N PHE A 248 9.10 -1.29 -13.57
CA PHE A 248 7.91 -0.74 -12.93
C PHE A 248 7.13 0.15 -13.92
N PRO A 249 6.22 -0.43 -14.72
CA PRO A 249 5.56 0.29 -15.81
C PRO A 249 4.32 1.09 -15.37
N SER A 250 3.91 0.97 -14.10
CA SER A 250 2.73 1.67 -13.57
C SER A 250 2.91 3.18 -13.60
N LYS A 251 1.83 3.90 -13.97
CA LYS A 251 1.77 5.37 -13.96
C LYS A 251 0.89 5.93 -12.84
N THR A 252 0.21 5.08 -12.08
CA THR A 252 -0.85 5.49 -11.14
C THR A 252 -0.60 5.07 -9.70
N ASP A 253 0.50 4.38 -9.41
CA ASP A 253 0.85 4.03 -8.04
C ASP A 253 1.32 5.27 -7.25
N THR A 254 0.91 5.37 -5.98
CA THR A 254 1.29 6.48 -5.11
C THR A 254 2.70 6.36 -4.55
N PHE A 255 3.23 5.14 -4.45
CA PHE A 255 4.58 4.83 -3.97
C PHE A 255 5.18 3.64 -4.73
N GLY A 256 4.46 2.49 -4.77
CA GLY A 256 4.96 1.26 -5.35
C GLY A 256 5.97 0.54 -4.43
N VAL A 257 5.51 -0.01 -3.30
CA VAL A 257 6.36 -0.74 -2.32
C VAL A 257 7.22 -1.82 -2.98
N VAL A 258 6.74 -2.41 -4.06
CA VAL A 258 7.45 -3.42 -4.86
C VAL A 258 8.82 -2.94 -5.39
N GLN A 259 9.00 -1.64 -5.58
CA GLN A 259 10.30 -1.07 -5.94
C GLN A 259 11.32 -1.28 -4.82
N LEU A 260 10.93 -1.04 -3.56
CA LEU A 260 11.78 -1.31 -2.40
C LEU A 260 12.06 -2.81 -2.23
N GLU A 261 11.09 -3.66 -2.56
CA GLU A 261 11.26 -5.11 -2.52
C GLU A 261 12.29 -5.59 -3.55
N ALA A 262 12.23 -5.06 -4.77
CA ALA A 262 13.23 -5.32 -5.80
C ALA A 262 14.61 -4.81 -5.40
N LEU A 263 14.72 -3.58 -4.91
CA LEU A 263 15.97 -3.00 -4.41
C LEU A 263 16.55 -3.79 -3.24
N ALA A 264 15.71 -4.30 -2.35
CA ALA A 264 16.13 -5.16 -1.24
C ALA A 264 16.72 -6.49 -1.72
N CYS A 265 16.26 -7.01 -2.85
CA CYS A 265 16.87 -8.16 -3.54
C CYS A 265 18.10 -7.78 -4.38
N GLY A 266 18.58 -6.54 -4.30
CA GLY A 266 19.68 -6.04 -5.10
C GLY A 266 19.34 -5.83 -6.56
N THR A 267 18.06 -5.76 -6.93
CA THR A 267 17.61 -5.63 -8.31
C THR A 267 17.29 -4.17 -8.63
N PRO A 268 18.03 -3.53 -9.57
CA PRO A 268 17.82 -2.13 -9.94
C PRO A 268 16.46 -1.94 -10.64
N VAL A 269 15.89 -0.75 -10.52
CA VAL A 269 14.55 -0.43 -10.98
C VAL A 269 14.57 0.42 -12.24
N ALA A 270 13.74 0.09 -13.24
CA ALA A 270 13.45 0.92 -14.40
C ALA A 270 11.99 1.38 -14.36
N ALA A 271 11.71 2.67 -14.53
CA ALA A 271 10.37 3.23 -14.37
C ALA A 271 10.12 4.46 -15.24
N PHE A 272 8.82 4.82 -15.36
CA PHE A 272 8.41 6.13 -15.88
C PHE A 272 8.64 7.25 -14.85
N PRO A 273 8.81 8.53 -15.27
CA PRO A 273 9.00 9.68 -14.40
C PRO A 273 7.67 10.13 -13.75
N VAL A 274 7.12 9.27 -12.91
CA VAL A 274 5.86 9.52 -12.19
C VAL A 274 6.07 9.48 -10.68
N THR A 275 5.09 9.99 -9.94
CA THR A 275 5.05 9.91 -8.47
C THR A 275 5.34 8.48 -8.00
N GLY A 276 6.08 8.32 -6.95
CA GLY A 276 6.59 7.03 -6.46
C GLY A 276 7.99 6.76 -7.01
N PRO A 277 8.19 6.39 -8.27
CA PRO A 277 9.54 6.29 -8.85
C PRO A 277 10.38 7.55 -8.71
N LEU A 278 9.82 8.74 -8.98
CA LEU A 278 10.54 10.01 -8.77
C LEU A 278 11.01 10.19 -7.33
N ASP A 279 10.18 9.83 -6.35
CA ASP A 279 10.53 9.98 -4.92
C ASP A 279 11.48 8.88 -4.41
N VAL A 280 11.54 7.72 -5.07
CA VAL A 280 12.35 6.58 -4.63
C VAL A 280 13.69 6.51 -5.36
N ILE A 281 13.71 6.82 -6.66
CA ILE A 281 14.82 6.50 -7.55
C ILE A 281 15.57 7.74 -8.03
N ALA A 282 14.89 8.90 -8.26
CA ALA A 282 15.41 9.98 -9.09
C ALA A 282 16.83 10.45 -8.72
N ASP A 283 17.12 10.59 -7.43
CA ASP A 283 18.37 11.13 -6.92
C ASP A 283 19.37 10.05 -6.47
N HIS A 284 19.12 8.78 -6.84
CA HIS A 284 19.92 7.66 -6.35
C HIS A 284 20.38 6.72 -7.48
N PRO A 285 21.63 6.21 -7.45
CA PRO A 285 22.16 5.30 -8.46
C PRO A 285 21.67 3.84 -8.24
N ILE A 286 20.34 3.66 -8.13
CA ILE A 286 19.66 2.39 -7.83
C ILE A 286 18.67 1.99 -8.91
N GLY A 287 18.59 2.77 -9.98
CA GLY A 287 17.66 2.56 -11.08
C GLY A 287 17.71 3.68 -12.09
N ALA A 288 16.81 3.64 -13.06
CA ALA A 288 16.70 4.66 -14.10
C ALA A 288 15.24 5.02 -14.35
N ILE A 289 15.01 6.31 -14.58
CA ILE A 289 13.70 6.88 -14.89
C ILE A 289 13.79 7.55 -16.25
N ASP A 290 12.81 7.29 -17.12
CA ASP A 290 12.73 7.89 -18.44
C ASP A 290 11.30 7.81 -19.01
N GLU A 291 10.87 8.78 -19.78
CA GLU A 291 9.63 8.71 -20.57
C GLU A 291 9.68 7.56 -21.58
N ASN A 292 10.88 7.24 -22.07
CA ASN A 292 11.15 6.05 -22.86
C ASN A 292 11.55 4.91 -21.90
N LEU A 293 10.59 4.06 -21.54
CA LEU A 293 10.81 2.95 -20.61
C LEU A 293 11.91 1.98 -21.08
N GLN A 294 12.11 1.81 -22.40
CA GLN A 294 13.21 0.99 -22.94
C GLN A 294 14.57 1.58 -22.58
N SER A 295 14.74 2.89 -22.71
CA SER A 295 15.95 3.59 -22.29
C SER A 295 16.22 3.43 -20.80
N ALA A 296 15.16 3.54 -19.96
CA ALA A 296 15.27 3.28 -18.53
C ALA A 296 15.74 1.85 -18.23
N CYS A 297 15.14 0.84 -18.89
CA CYS A 297 15.54 -0.57 -18.74
C CYS A 297 17.02 -0.80 -19.08
N LEU A 298 17.49 -0.26 -20.20
CA LEU A 298 18.87 -0.46 -20.64
C LEU A 298 19.88 0.26 -19.73
N ARG A 299 19.55 1.46 -19.23
CA ARG A 299 20.41 2.16 -18.26
C ARG A 299 20.44 1.47 -16.89
N ALA A 300 19.34 0.91 -16.46
CA ALA A 300 19.26 0.21 -15.18
C ALA A 300 20.17 -1.02 -15.12
N LEU A 301 20.49 -1.67 -16.26
CA LEU A 301 21.45 -2.80 -16.32
C LEU A 301 22.84 -2.44 -15.78
N GLY A 302 23.25 -1.19 -15.84
CA GLY A 302 24.58 -0.73 -15.36
C GLY A 302 24.60 -0.38 -13.86
N MET A 303 23.50 -0.51 -13.14
CA MET A 303 23.44 -0.13 -11.72
C MET A 303 23.99 -1.23 -10.80
N SER A 304 24.62 -0.82 -9.69
CA SER A 304 25.17 -1.74 -8.70
C SER A 304 24.08 -2.39 -7.87
N ARG A 305 24.06 -3.72 -7.85
CA ARG A 305 23.14 -4.51 -7.00
C ARG A 305 23.39 -4.25 -5.50
N GLU A 306 24.66 -4.10 -5.11
CA GLU A 306 25.03 -3.77 -3.73
C GLU A 306 24.48 -2.40 -3.31
N THR A 307 24.61 -1.39 -4.18
CA THR A 307 24.05 -0.06 -3.93
C THR A 307 22.52 -0.11 -3.76
N CYS A 308 21.82 -0.89 -4.59
CA CYS A 308 20.38 -1.13 -4.47
C CYS A 308 20.02 -1.74 -3.11
N ARG A 309 20.74 -2.78 -2.69
CA ARG A 309 20.54 -3.45 -1.40
C ARG A 309 20.77 -2.48 -0.24
N ASN A 310 21.89 -1.75 -0.22
CA ASN A 310 22.22 -0.81 0.84
C ASN A 310 21.16 0.29 0.99
N PHE A 311 20.64 0.81 -0.11
CA PHE A 311 19.54 1.77 -0.11
C PHE A 311 18.27 1.21 0.58
N ALA A 312 17.94 -0.05 0.32
CA ALA A 312 16.76 -0.68 0.90
C ALA A 312 16.94 -0.98 2.41
N LEU A 313 18.13 -1.33 2.85
CA LEU A 313 18.45 -1.61 4.27
C LEU A 313 18.15 -0.39 5.18
N GLU A 314 18.34 0.83 4.68
CA GLU A 314 18.03 2.06 5.42
C GLU A 314 16.51 2.32 5.58
N ARG A 315 15.66 1.61 4.85
CA ARG A 315 14.22 1.85 4.74
C ARG A 315 13.39 0.72 5.36
N SER A 316 13.52 0.57 6.69
CA SER A 316 12.83 -0.50 7.43
C SER A 316 11.35 -0.19 7.72
N TRP A 317 10.56 -1.25 7.87
CA TRP A 317 9.18 -1.12 8.37
C TRP A 317 9.12 -0.62 9.81
N GLU A 318 10.16 -0.81 10.62
CA GLU A 318 10.24 -0.28 11.97
C GLU A 318 10.26 1.25 11.96
N ASN A 319 11.08 1.87 11.10
CA ASN A 319 11.12 3.33 10.94
C ASN A 319 9.78 3.87 10.45
N SER A 320 9.13 3.18 9.50
CA SER A 320 7.78 3.52 9.04
C SER A 320 6.75 3.45 10.16
N ALA A 321 6.82 2.41 11.02
CA ALA A 321 5.92 2.26 12.16
C ALA A 321 6.14 3.35 13.23
N ARG A 322 7.40 3.70 13.54
CA ARG A 322 7.72 4.81 14.44
C ARG A 322 7.13 6.13 13.95
N GLN A 323 7.24 6.41 12.65
CA GLN A 323 6.69 7.61 12.03
C GLN A 323 5.14 7.61 12.09
N PHE A 324 4.50 6.49 11.78
CA PHE A 324 3.05 6.33 11.87
C PHE A 324 2.53 6.58 13.29
N ILE A 325 3.13 5.93 14.27
CA ILE A 325 2.78 6.07 15.70
C ILE A 325 3.00 7.51 16.14
N GLY A 326 4.12 8.14 15.78
CA GLY A 326 4.42 9.54 16.06
C GLY A 326 3.35 10.50 15.53
N ASN A 327 2.88 10.28 14.30
CA ASN A 327 1.80 11.07 13.69
C ASN A 327 0.47 10.94 14.43
N LEU A 328 0.18 9.80 15.05
CA LEU A 328 -1.03 9.59 15.84
C LEU A 328 -0.92 10.21 17.23
N THR A 329 0.22 10.07 17.90
CA THR A 329 0.42 10.58 19.26
C THR A 329 0.49 12.10 19.32
N ALA A 330 1.06 12.75 18.29
CA ALA A 330 1.12 14.21 18.21
C ALA A 330 -0.26 14.88 18.10
N LEU A 331 -1.30 14.13 17.76
CA LEU A 331 -2.65 14.63 17.52
C LEU A 331 -3.64 14.32 18.66
N GLN A 332 -3.22 13.64 19.71
CA GLN A 332 -4.06 13.34 20.87
C GLN A 332 -4.02 14.47 21.91
N PRO A 333 -5.10 15.28 22.07
CA PRO A 333 -5.38 15.86 23.35
C PRO A 333 -5.98 14.76 24.24
N SER A 334 -5.26 14.39 25.27
CA SER A 334 -5.58 13.59 26.46
C SER A 334 -7.07 13.23 26.73
N ARG A 335 -7.67 12.36 25.89
CA ARG A 335 -8.92 11.68 26.24
C ARG A 335 -8.85 10.25 25.76
N SER A 336 -8.43 9.35 26.64
CA SER A 336 -8.62 7.92 26.46
C SER A 336 -10.11 7.59 26.40
N LEU A 337 -10.52 6.75 25.45
CA LEU A 337 -11.84 6.13 25.39
C LEU A 337 -12.05 5.08 26.53
N ARG A 338 -11.17 5.05 27.53
CA ARG A 338 -11.30 4.08 28.61
C ARG A 338 -12.65 4.27 29.30
N PRO A 339 -13.49 3.24 29.39
CA PRO A 339 -14.67 3.29 30.22
C PRO A 339 -14.20 3.52 31.65
N THR A 340 -14.76 4.54 32.31
CA THR A 340 -14.62 4.70 33.74
C THR A 340 -15.22 3.44 34.37
N SER A 341 -14.37 2.50 34.78
CA SER A 341 -14.78 1.38 35.62
C SER A 341 -15.30 1.96 36.92
N ARG A 342 -16.63 2.07 37.05
CA ARG A 342 -17.26 2.18 38.35
C ARG A 342 -16.99 0.87 39.10
N VAL A 343 -15.98 0.87 39.92
CA VAL A 343 -15.83 -0.13 40.97
C VAL A 343 -17.02 0.06 41.92
N VAL A 344 -18.02 -0.79 41.78
CA VAL A 344 -19.06 -0.96 42.77
C VAL A 344 -18.40 -1.76 43.91
N ALA A 345 -17.93 -1.07 44.91
CA ALA A 345 -17.51 -1.66 46.18
C ALA A 345 -18.76 -2.24 46.85
N GLY A 346 -19.04 -3.50 46.64
CA GLY A 346 -20.00 -4.26 47.45
C GLY A 346 -19.44 -4.50 48.83
N ARG A 347 -19.91 -3.75 49.81
CA ARG A 347 -19.75 -4.07 51.22
C ARG A 347 -20.62 -5.28 51.53
N THR A 348 -20.02 -6.44 51.72
CA THR A 348 -20.65 -7.56 52.40
C THR A 348 -20.25 -7.49 53.87
N ALA A 349 -21.18 -7.05 54.69
CA ALA A 349 -21.08 -7.20 56.14
C ALA A 349 -21.36 -8.66 56.49
N VAL A 350 -20.39 -9.34 57.09
CA VAL A 350 -20.62 -10.61 57.81
C VAL A 350 -20.92 -10.25 59.25
N ARG A 351 -22.17 -10.55 59.66
CA ARG A 351 -22.55 -10.73 61.06
C ARG A 351 -22.67 -12.22 61.33
N GLY A 352 -22.16 -12.68 62.44
CA GLY A 352 -22.38 -13.97 63.05
C GLY A 352 -21.09 -14.57 63.58
#